data_e0a92f73412947e68262192627d399fd
#
_entry.id   e0a92f73412947e68262192627d399fd
#
_cell.length_a   1.000
_cell.length_b   1.000
_cell.length_c   1.000
_cell.angle_alpha   90.00
_cell.angle_beta   90.00
_cell.angle_gamma   90.00
#
_symmetry.space_group_name_H-M   'P 1'
#
loop_
_entity.id
_entity.type
_entity.pdbx_description
1 polymer ?
#
loop_
_entity_poly.entity_id
_entity_poly.type
_entity_poly.pdbx_seq_one_letter_code
_entity_poly.pdbx_strand_id
1 'polypeptide(L)'
;PDYPGQIEVARRIKAILAKTEGVVDVDWYVEDDQHRYRFEVDQAKAALNGVSTEQVAETMRLSVDGTSAGLLHRAVEKEDVPIVLRLPQAERSKLDILKEVRVMGRQGNLVPLGELVRVKEEIAEKSIYHKNLMPVVYVTADVAGKVESPVYAILSIDRELDKLKLPGGYRLERHVASQPGSDRKIAMKWDGEWHITYEVFRDLGLAFAAVLVLIYILVVGWFQSFRTPVTIMAAIPFSLVGILPAHALMGAFFTATSMIGFIAGAGIVVRDSIILVDFAELRLSQGMPLDQAVIDAGAVRFRPMLLTAAAVIVGASVILFDPIFQGLAISLMAGEVASLFLSRMTVPILYFMSQSRRAGKA
;
A
#
# COMPACT_ATOMS: atom_id res chain seq x y z
N PRO A 1 2.62 1.24 27.52
CA PRO A 1 2.12 2.11 26.47
C PRO A 1 0.63 2.29 26.56
N ASP A 2 0.29 3.52 26.89
CA ASP A 2 -1.07 4.04 26.92
C ASP A 2 -1.32 4.85 25.65
N TYR A 3 -2.57 5.12 25.32
CA TYR A 3 -2.93 5.86 24.11
C TYR A 3 -2.38 7.31 24.09
N PRO A 4 -2.36 8.07 25.20
CA PRO A 4 -1.67 9.35 25.29
C PRO A 4 -0.18 9.28 24.94
N GLY A 5 0.53 8.23 25.39
CA GLY A 5 1.91 8.00 25.02
C GLY A 5 2.12 7.71 23.54
N GLN A 6 1.18 6.98 22.91
CA GLN A 6 1.19 6.76 21.46
C GLN A 6 1.00 8.09 20.69
N ILE A 7 0.09 8.96 21.14
CA ILE A 7 -0.12 10.31 20.58
C ILE A 7 1.16 11.15 20.65
N GLU A 8 1.86 11.13 21.79
CA GLU A 8 3.10 11.90 21.95
C GLU A 8 4.20 11.42 20.99
N VAL A 9 4.35 10.09 20.83
CA VAL A 9 5.29 9.52 19.85
C VAL A 9 4.88 9.86 18.42
N ALA A 10 3.61 9.73 18.10
CA ALA A 10 3.07 10.07 16.78
C ALA A 10 3.29 11.55 16.44
N ARG A 11 3.15 12.46 17.40
CA ARG A 11 3.45 13.89 17.24
C ARG A 11 4.90 14.13 16.84
N ARG A 12 5.86 13.41 17.46
CA ARG A 12 7.27 13.50 17.11
C ARG A 12 7.55 12.95 15.73
N ILE A 13 6.91 11.84 15.37
CA ILE A 13 7.01 11.25 14.03
C ILE A 13 6.43 12.23 12.99
N LYS A 14 5.25 12.81 13.23
CA LYS A 14 4.65 13.84 12.38
C LYS A 14 5.60 15.01 12.15
N ALA A 15 6.31 15.46 13.19
CA ALA A 15 7.29 16.53 13.10
C ALA A 15 8.54 16.15 12.26
N ILE A 16 8.92 14.89 12.24
CA ILE A 16 10.00 14.37 11.38
C ILE A 16 9.54 14.35 9.93
N LEU A 17 8.34 13.81 9.66
CA LEU A 17 7.76 13.77 8.31
C LEU A 17 7.65 15.17 7.71
N ALA A 18 7.13 16.14 8.47
CA ALA A 18 6.97 17.52 8.04
C ALA A 18 8.29 18.25 7.70
N LYS A 19 9.43 17.74 8.18
CA LYS A 19 10.78 18.29 7.87
C LYS A 19 11.50 17.53 6.76
N THR A 20 10.95 16.41 6.31
CA THR A 20 11.59 15.58 5.29
C THR A 20 11.33 16.17 3.90
N GLU A 21 12.38 16.36 3.13
CA GLU A 21 12.27 16.88 1.76
C GLU A 21 11.41 15.94 0.88
N GLY A 22 10.50 16.54 0.11
CA GLY A 22 9.60 15.81 -0.77
C GLY A 22 8.36 15.21 -0.08
N VAL A 23 8.25 15.33 1.24
CA VAL A 23 7.05 14.91 1.99
C VAL A 23 6.12 16.11 2.13
N VAL A 24 4.86 15.94 1.76
CA VAL A 24 3.80 16.95 1.76
C VAL A 24 2.54 16.42 2.46
N ASP A 25 1.59 17.31 2.74
CA ASP A 25 0.28 17.00 3.30
C ASP A 25 0.34 16.10 4.56
N VAL A 26 1.27 16.43 5.45
CA VAL A 26 1.49 15.67 6.68
C VAL A 26 0.34 15.91 7.65
N ASP A 27 -0.43 14.88 7.91
CA ASP A 27 -1.56 14.91 8.83
C ASP A 27 -1.59 13.69 9.76
N TRP A 28 -2.56 13.63 10.65
CA TRP A 28 -2.77 12.51 11.57
C TRP A 28 -4.26 12.37 11.95
N TYR A 29 -4.64 11.19 12.44
CA TYR A 29 -6.04 10.92 12.81
C TYR A 29 -6.30 11.22 14.30
N VAL A 30 -5.59 12.17 14.88
CA VAL A 30 -5.84 12.63 16.24
C VAL A 30 -6.63 13.93 16.17
N GLU A 31 -7.82 13.88 16.72
CA GLU A 31 -8.70 15.07 16.77
C GLU A 31 -8.08 16.16 17.63
N ASP A 32 -8.35 17.42 17.29
CA ASP A 32 -8.01 18.54 18.13
C ASP A 32 -8.79 18.51 19.45
N ASP A 33 -8.29 19.22 20.45
CA ASP A 33 -8.95 19.30 21.74
C ASP A 33 -10.30 20.00 21.60
N GLN A 34 -11.38 19.26 21.75
CA GLN A 34 -12.74 19.76 21.67
C GLN A 34 -13.30 19.95 23.09
N HIS A 35 -13.78 21.16 23.36
CA HIS A 35 -14.42 21.45 24.62
C HIS A 35 -15.85 20.90 24.61
N ARG A 36 -16.20 20.14 25.66
CA ARG A 36 -17.57 19.70 25.91
C ARG A 36 -18.04 20.14 27.28
N TYR A 37 -19.32 20.41 27.38
CA TYR A 37 -19.97 20.74 28.64
C TYR A 37 -20.68 19.49 29.17
N ARG A 38 -20.26 19.04 30.35
CA ARG A 38 -20.86 17.91 31.05
C ARG A 38 -21.83 18.41 32.11
N PHE A 39 -23.09 18.00 32.00
CA PHE A 39 -24.14 18.32 32.95
C PHE A 39 -24.22 17.22 34.00
N GLU A 40 -23.78 17.49 35.21
CA GLU A 40 -23.86 16.58 36.34
C GLU A 40 -25.08 16.92 37.18
N VAL A 41 -26.00 15.96 37.33
CA VAL A 41 -27.24 16.18 38.10
C VAL A 41 -26.91 16.18 39.58
N ASP A 42 -27.34 17.24 40.30
CA ASP A 42 -27.33 17.30 41.75
C ASP A 42 -28.52 16.51 42.28
N GLN A 43 -28.28 15.25 42.65
CA GLN A 43 -29.33 14.31 43.05
C GLN A 43 -30.13 14.80 44.27
N ALA A 44 -29.49 15.50 45.21
CA ALA A 44 -30.14 16.03 46.40
C ALA A 44 -31.13 17.13 46.03
N LYS A 45 -30.73 18.09 45.19
CA LYS A 45 -31.61 19.15 44.70
C LYS A 45 -32.73 18.63 43.81
N ALA A 46 -32.43 17.68 42.95
CA ALA A 46 -33.41 17.04 42.09
C ALA A 46 -34.49 16.32 42.92
N ALA A 47 -34.10 15.56 43.93
CA ALA A 47 -35.02 14.85 44.85
C ALA A 47 -35.91 15.81 45.64
N LEU A 48 -35.33 16.92 46.17
CA LEU A 48 -36.10 17.96 46.88
C LEU A 48 -37.21 18.60 46.00
N ASN A 49 -36.95 18.75 44.71
CA ASN A 49 -37.88 19.29 43.74
C ASN A 49 -38.83 18.22 43.12
N GLY A 50 -38.67 16.98 43.52
CA GLY A 50 -39.45 15.88 42.97
C GLY A 50 -39.15 15.56 41.51
N VAL A 51 -37.91 15.82 41.07
CA VAL A 51 -37.42 15.56 39.71
C VAL A 51 -36.45 14.40 39.72
N SER A 52 -36.61 13.45 38.82
CA SER A 52 -35.64 12.34 38.66
C SER A 52 -34.49 12.72 37.75
N THR A 53 -33.34 12.03 37.93
CA THR A 53 -32.19 12.17 37.02
C THR A 53 -32.56 11.86 35.57
N GLU A 54 -33.45 10.89 35.38
CA GLU A 54 -33.95 10.48 34.07
C GLU A 54 -34.74 11.62 33.37
N GLN A 55 -35.62 12.29 34.13
CA GLN A 55 -36.37 13.45 33.61
C GLN A 55 -35.44 14.59 33.19
N VAL A 56 -34.36 14.84 33.96
CA VAL A 56 -33.35 15.83 33.57
C VAL A 56 -32.66 15.42 32.27
N ALA A 57 -32.23 14.16 32.15
CA ALA A 57 -31.57 13.65 30.95
C ALA A 57 -32.47 13.68 29.72
N GLU A 58 -33.73 13.28 29.87
CA GLU A 58 -34.72 13.34 28.78
C GLU A 58 -35.00 14.79 28.33
N THR A 59 -35.13 15.71 29.27
CA THR A 59 -35.35 17.15 28.95
C THR A 59 -34.13 17.71 28.21
N MET A 60 -32.93 17.38 28.64
CA MET A 60 -31.71 17.80 27.93
C MET A 60 -31.64 17.20 26.52
N ARG A 61 -31.94 15.92 26.38
CA ARG A 61 -31.97 15.23 25.09
C ARG A 61 -33.03 15.84 24.16
N LEU A 62 -34.25 16.09 24.67
CA LEU A 62 -35.28 16.79 23.91
C LEU A 62 -34.81 18.18 23.43
N SER A 63 -34.14 18.91 24.29
CA SER A 63 -33.71 20.28 23.99
C SER A 63 -32.60 20.31 22.94
N VAL A 64 -31.61 19.40 23.02
CA VAL A 64 -30.39 19.42 22.18
C VAL A 64 -30.56 18.56 20.94
N ASP A 65 -30.85 17.26 21.11
CA ASP A 65 -30.93 16.28 20.02
C ASP A 65 -32.32 16.28 19.37
N GLY A 66 -33.34 16.53 20.17
CA GLY A 66 -34.73 16.38 19.82
C GLY A 66 -35.28 14.99 20.09
N THR A 67 -36.59 14.88 20.07
CA THR A 67 -37.31 13.60 20.16
C THR A 67 -38.36 13.50 19.07
N SER A 68 -38.63 12.30 18.59
CA SER A 68 -39.72 12.07 17.65
C SER A 68 -41.05 12.10 18.41
N ALA A 69 -41.91 13.05 18.06
CA ALA A 69 -43.25 13.20 18.62
C ALA A 69 -44.28 12.37 17.86
N GLY A 70 -43.96 11.85 16.70
CA GLY A 70 -44.85 11.05 15.86
C GLY A 70 -44.38 11.04 14.40
N LEU A 71 -45.24 10.49 13.55
CA LEU A 71 -44.98 10.42 12.11
C LEU A 71 -46.02 11.27 11.35
N LEU A 72 -45.56 11.98 10.36
CA LEU A 72 -46.38 12.65 9.37
C LEU A 72 -46.69 11.68 8.22
N HIS A 73 -47.92 11.27 8.10
CA HIS A 73 -48.38 10.38 7.01
C HIS A 73 -48.57 11.20 5.72
N ARG A 74 -47.71 10.99 4.73
CA ARG A 74 -47.83 11.59 3.41
C ARG A 74 -47.98 10.51 2.35
N ALA A 75 -48.96 10.67 1.48
CA ALA A 75 -49.30 9.64 0.48
C ALA A 75 -48.20 9.40 -0.59
N VAL A 76 -47.24 10.35 -0.75
CA VAL A 76 -46.21 10.32 -1.79
C VAL A 76 -44.87 9.83 -1.26
N GLU A 77 -44.64 9.85 0.05
CA GLU A 77 -43.36 9.47 0.64
C GLU A 77 -43.29 7.95 0.83
N LYS A 78 -42.17 7.37 0.46
CA LYS A 78 -41.91 5.92 0.64
C LYS A 78 -41.38 5.58 2.02
N GLU A 79 -40.75 6.54 2.69
CA GLU A 79 -40.18 6.41 4.03
C GLU A 79 -40.98 7.20 5.04
N ASP A 80 -40.91 6.79 6.30
CA ASP A 80 -41.57 7.48 7.42
C ASP A 80 -41.00 8.90 7.58
N VAL A 81 -41.87 9.89 7.68
CA VAL A 81 -41.50 11.29 7.93
C VAL A 81 -41.68 11.59 9.42
N PRO A 82 -40.60 11.59 10.23
CA PRO A 82 -40.72 11.86 11.66
C PRO A 82 -40.99 13.35 11.96
N ILE A 83 -41.85 13.61 12.94
CA ILE A 83 -42.05 14.92 13.54
C ILE A 83 -41.06 15.04 14.69
N VAL A 84 -40.01 15.84 14.53
CA VAL A 84 -38.97 16.01 15.55
C VAL A 84 -39.17 17.32 16.28
N LEU A 85 -39.32 17.25 17.62
CA LEU A 85 -39.34 18.39 18.51
C LEU A 85 -37.96 18.64 19.10
N ARG A 86 -37.42 19.85 18.93
CA ARG A 86 -36.15 20.27 19.52
C ARG A 86 -36.06 21.81 19.57
N LEU A 87 -35.17 22.35 20.38
CA LEU A 87 -34.86 23.76 20.35
C LEU A 87 -34.21 24.21 19.03
N PRO A 88 -34.43 25.44 18.56
CA PRO A 88 -33.69 25.99 17.43
C PRO A 88 -32.20 25.95 17.65
N GLN A 89 -31.42 25.81 16.56
CA GLN A 89 -29.96 25.68 16.63
C GLN A 89 -29.30 26.87 17.36
N ALA A 90 -29.80 28.08 17.16
CA ALA A 90 -29.29 29.29 17.79
C ALA A 90 -29.46 29.30 19.31
N GLU A 91 -30.43 28.56 19.84
CA GLU A 91 -30.74 28.46 21.26
C GLU A 91 -30.06 27.27 21.93
N ARG A 92 -30.15 26.09 21.31
CA ARG A 92 -29.56 24.84 21.89
C ARG A 92 -28.03 24.85 21.96
N SER A 93 -27.34 25.72 21.20
CA SER A 93 -25.89 25.91 21.27
C SER A 93 -25.43 26.84 22.41
N LYS A 94 -26.36 27.48 23.11
CA LYS A 94 -26.03 28.43 24.20
C LYS A 94 -26.28 27.78 25.55
N LEU A 95 -25.23 27.69 26.35
CA LEU A 95 -25.27 27.07 27.67
C LEU A 95 -26.28 27.74 28.60
N ASP A 96 -26.40 29.07 28.54
CA ASP A 96 -27.30 29.84 29.42
C ASP A 96 -28.76 29.56 29.09
N ILE A 97 -29.12 29.44 27.81
CA ILE A 97 -30.47 29.06 27.40
C ILE A 97 -30.82 27.65 27.83
N LEU A 98 -29.86 26.69 27.71
CA LEU A 98 -30.08 25.35 28.19
C LEU A 98 -30.30 25.25 29.68
N LYS A 99 -29.67 26.12 30.49
CA LYS A 99 -29.92 26.22 31.94
C LYS A 99 -31.32 26.76 32.27
N GLU A 100 -31.91 27.57 31.42
CA GLU A 100 -33.26 28.12 31.62
C GLU A 100 -34.38 27.14 31.24
N VAL A 101 -34.07 26.06 30.52
CA VAL A 101 -35.05 24.99 30.20
C VAL A 101 -35.60 24.42 31.50
N ARG A 102 -36.93 24.30 31.58
CA ARG A 102 -37.63 23.89 32.81
C ARG A 102 -38.07 22.42 32.75
N VAL A 103 -37.87 21.74 33.89
CA VAL A 103 -38.34 20.38 34.11
C VAL A 103 -39.52 20.39 35.05
N MET A 104 -40.56 19.60 34.81
CA MET A 104 -41.70 19.51 35.67
C MET A 104 -41.43 18.55 36.83
N GLY A 105 -41.50 19.04 38.05
CA GLY A 105 -41.47 18.24 39.26
C GLY A 105 -42.79 17.55 39.53
N ARG A 106 -42.78 16.55 40.45
CA ARG A 106 -43.98 15.77 40.80
C ARG A 106 -45.18 16.60 41.34
N GLN A 107 -44.90 17.77 41.92
CA GLN A 107 -45.94 18.68 42.45
C GLN A 107 -46.44 19.68 41.39
N GLY A 108 -46.06 19.53 40.12
CA GLY A 108 -46.41 20.44 39.02
C GLY A 108 -45.59 21.72 38.99
N ASN A 109 -44.60 21.88 39.85
CA ASN A 109 -43.66 22.99 39.82
C ASN A 109 -42.66 22.87 38.65
N LEU A 110 -42.38 23.99 37.99
CA LEU A 110 -41.38 24.06 36.90
C LEU A 110 -40.08 24.53 37.46
N VAL A 111 -39.04 23.69 37.39
CA VAL A 111 -37.70 23.97 37.93
C VAL A 111 -36.69 24.13 36.78
N PRO A 112 -35.94 25.25 36.71
CA PRO A 112 -34.90 25.42 35.71
C PRO A 112 -33.80 24.33 35.83
N LEU A 113 -33.32 23.85 34.71
CA LEU A 113 -32.22 22.86 34.68
C LEU A 113 -30.96 23.38 35.41
N GLY A 114 -30.67 24.67 35.31
CA GLY A 114 -29.51 25.29 35.96
C GLY A 114 -29.49 25.16 37.48
N GLU A 115 -30.66 24.96 38.14
CA GLU A 115 -30.74 24.69 39.56
C GLU A 115 -30.49 23.22 39.92
N LEU A 116 -30.72 22.33 38.96
CA LEU A 116 -30.66 20.87 39.15
C LEU A 116 -29.32 20.28 38.74
N VAL A 117 -28.48 21.03 37.98
CA VAL A 117 -27.25 20.51 37.39
C VAL A 117 -26.05 21.39 37.73
N ARG A 118 -24.87 20.74 37.80
CA ARG A 118 -23.58 21.43 37.76
C ARG A 118 -23.00 21.22 36.39
N VAL A 119 -22.58 22.30 35.74
CA VAL A 119 -21.92 22.22 34.44
C VAL A 119 -20.44 22.24 34.63
N LYS A 120 -19.76 21.23 34.09
CA LYS A 120 -18.30 21.14 34.02
C LYS A 120 -17.86 21.24 32.56
N GLU A 121 -16.90 22.11 32.33
CA GLU A 121 -16.20 22.15 31.07
C GLU A 121 -15.03 21.16 31.13
N GLU A 122 -14.96 20.28 30.16
CA GLU A 122 -13.90 19.27 30.01
C GLU A 122 -13.52 19.10 28.55
N ILE A 123 -12.34 18.56 28.30
CA ILE A 123 -11.92 18.17 26.96
C ILE A 123 -12.58 16.83 26.63
N ALA A 124 -13.22 16.76 25.46
CA ALA A 124 -13.82 15.52 24.98
C ALA A 124 -12.77 14.43 24.78
N GLU A 125 -13.13 13.21 25.10
CA GLU A 125 -12.26 12.06 24.83
C GLU A 125 -12.06 11.91 23.33
N LYS A 126 -10.81 11.65 22.95
CA LYS A 126 -10.45 11.45 21.54
C LYS A 126 -10.84 10.05 21.09
N SER A 127 -11.17 9.91 19.82
CA SER A 127 -11.44 8.62 19.21
C SER A 127 -10.19 7.74 19.22
N ILE A 128 -10.34 6.48 19.57
CA ILE A 128 -9.26 5.49 19.55
C ILE A 128 -9.47 4.58 18.35
N TYR A 129 -8.63 4.76 17.33
CA TYR A 129 -8.64 3.90 16.16
C TYR A 129 -7.97 2.56 16.48
N HIS A 130 -8.50 1.49 15.91
CA HIS A 130 -7.94 0.15 16.04
C HIS A 130 -7.64 -0.45 14.66
N LYS A 131 -6.48 -1.11 14.55
CA LYS A 131 -6.13 -1.96 13.43
C LYS A 131 -5.70 -3.33 13.95
N ASN A 132 -6.33 -4.38 13.45
CA ASN A 132 -6.08 -5.75 13.93
C ASN A 132 -6.22 -5.89 15.46
N LEU A 133 -7.25 -5.27 16.03
CA LEU A 133 -7.60 -5.26 17.46
C LEU A 133 -6.60 -4.50 18.36
N MET A 134 -5.60 -3.84 17.80
CA MET A 134 -4.65 -3.02 18.56
C MET A 134 -4.95 -1.53 18.37
N PRO A 135 -4.90 -0.71 19.43
CA PRO A 135 -5.06 0.73 19.31
C PRO A 135 -3.91 1.32 18.48
N VAL A 136 -4.23 2.21 17.57
CA VAL A 136 -3.27 2.83 16.64
C VAL A 136 -3.49 4.33 16.52
N VAL A 137 -2.41 5.05 16.28
CA VAL A 137 -2.44 6.44 15.82
C VAL A 137 -1.88 6.49 14.41
N TYR A 138 -2.70 6.91 13.44
CA TYR A 138 -2.27 7.11 12.08
C TYR A 138 -1.60 8.46 11.92
N VAL A 139 -0.41 8.47 11.33
CA VAL A 139 0.24 9.64 10.78
C VAL A 139 0.33 9.43 9.27
N THR A 140 -0.23 10.34 8.51
CA THR A 140 -0.33 10.26 7.06
C THR A 140 0.50 11.34 6.41
N ALA A 141 1.02 11.08 5.23
CA ALA A 141 1.73 12.05 4.40
C ALA A 141 1.74 11.57 2.96
N ASP A 142 1.83 12.52 2.04
CA ASP A 142 2.05 12.27 0.63
C ASP A 142 3.47 12.64 0.22
N VAL A 143 3.92 12.14 -0.93
CA VAL A 143 5.23 12.44 -1.49
C VAL A 143 5.05 13.14 -2.83
N ALA A 144 5.70 14.29 -3.00
CA ALA A 144 5.64 15.08 -4.22
C ALA A 144 7.02 15.60 -4.63
N GLY A 145 7.18 15.94 -5.91
CA GLY A 145 8.41 16.55 -6.45
C GLY A 145 9.13 15.65 -7.46
N LYS A 146 10.46 15.80 -7.58
CA LYS A 146 11.25 15.05 -8.57
C LYS A 146 11.34 13.55 -8.27
N VAL A 147 11.20 13.19 -7.00
CA VAL A 147 11.26 11.80 -6.53
C VAL A 147 9.95 11.49 -5.83
N GLU A 148 8.96 11.09 -6.60
CA GLU A 148 7.60 10.79 -6.10
C GLU A 148 7.46 9.38 -5.49
N SER A 149 8.55 8.66 -5.30
CA SER A 149 8.49 7.33 -4.73
C SER A 149 8.53 7.36 -3.19
N PRO A 150 7.55 6.78 -2.50
CA PRO A 150 7.52 6.69 -1.04
C PRO A 150 8.77 6.01 -0.45
N VAL A 151 9.41 5.12 -1.20
CA VAL A 151 10.61 4.36 -0.78
C VAL A 151 11.73 5.30 -0.32
N TYR A 152 12.03 6.33 -1.08
CA TYR A 152 13.13 7.26 -0.75
C TYR A 152 12.79 8.13 0.46
N ALA A 153 11.54 8.57 0.57
CA ALA A 153 11.06 9.29 1.74
C ALA A 153 11.17 8.41 3.00
N ILE A 154 10.71 7.16 2.93
CA ILE A 154 10.80 6.18 4.04
C ILE A 154 12.25 5.96 4.47
N LEU A 155 13.18 5.74 3.53
CA LEU A 155 14.60 5.56 3.83
C LEU A 155 15.23 6.80 4.50
N SER A 156 14.80 7.99 4.11
CA SER A 156 15.25 9.24 4.73
C SER A 156 14.68 9.41 6.14
N ILE A 157 13.38 9.17 6.30
CA ILE A 157 12.68 9.24 7.59
C ILE A 157 13.24 8.20 8.57
N ASP A 158 13.52 6.98 8.12
CA ASP A 158 14.06 5.90 8.96
C ASP A 158 15.40 6.29 9.62
N ARG A 159 16.27 7.02 8.90
CA ARG A 159 17.52 7.55 9.45
C ARG A 159 17.30 8.58 10.56
N GLU A 160 16.24 9.39 10.45
CA GLU A 160 15.89 10.36 11.49
C GLU A 160 15.19 9.67 12.68
N LEU A 161 14.40 8.63 12.43
CA LEU A 161 13.77 7.82 13.48
C LEU A 161 14.81 7.09 14.35
N ASP A 162 15.99 6.74 13.81
CA ASP A 162 17.09 6.16 14.61
C ASP A 162 17.59 7.10 15.72
N LYS A 163 17.44 8.41 15.51
CA LYS A 163 17.83 9.45 16.47
C LYS A 163 16.74 9.75 17.50
N LEU A 164 15.52 9.21 17.30
CA LEU A 164 14.37 9.50 18.15
C LEU A 164 14.52 8.87 19.54
N LYS A 165 14.57 9.71 20.55
CA LYS A 165 14.57 9.29 21.95
C LYS A 165 13.12 9.28 22.45
N LEU A 166 12.62 8.10 22.82
CA LEU A 166 11.29 7.96 23.39
C LEU A 166 11.28 8.25 24.90
N PRO A 167 10.15 8.69 25.46
CA PRO A 167 9.95 8.80 26.88
C PRO A 167 10.27 7.46 27.59
N GLY A 168 10.90 7.48 28.74
CA GLY A 168 11.24 6.27 29.49
C GLY A 168 12.39 5.44 28.92
N GLY A 169 13.13 5.94 27.92
CA GLY A 169 14.29 5.22 27.33
C GLY A 169 13.92 4.04 26.43
N TYR A 170 12.65 3.91 26.07
CA TYR A 170 12.19 2.88 25.14
C TYR A 170 12.75 3.10 23.73
N ARG A 171 12.91 2.02 22.97
CA ARG A 171 13.20 2.07 21.54
C ARG A 171 11.93 1.87 20.76
N LEU A 172 11.76 2.63 19.66
CA LEU A 172 10.68 2.44 18.70
C LEU A 172 10.92 1.14 17.93
N GLU A 173 10.04 0.18 18.10
CA GLU A 173 10.05 -1.03 17.26
C GLU A 173 9.44 -0.68 15.90
N ARG A 174 10.18 -0.97 14.82
CA ARG A 174 9.77 -0.59 13.46
C ARG A 174 9.47 -1.84 12.64
N HIS A 175 8.30 -1.85 12.03
CA HIS A 175 7.84 -2.92 11.16
C HIS A 175 7.69 -2.40 9.73
N VAL A 176 8.38 -3.05 8.81
CA VAL A 176 8.36 -2.68 7.38
C VAL A 176 7.10 -3.23 6.70
N ALA A 177 6.75 -4.48 6.97
CA ALA A 177 5.58 -5.15 6.39
C ALA A 177 4.85 -6.06 7.39
N SER A 178 5.55 -6.58 8.42
CA SER A 178 4.95 -7.41 9.45
C SER A 178 4.08 -6.59 10.41
N GLN A 179 3.11 -7.23 11.02
CA GLN A 179 2.33 -6.63 12.10
C GLN A 179 3.13 -6.68 13.41
N PRO A 180 3.00 -5.65 14.28
CA PRO A 180 3.46 -5.76 15.66
C PRO A 180 2.81 -6.95 16.36
N GLY A 181 3.59 -7.71 17.13
CA GLY A 181 3.07 -8.89 17.81
C GLY A 181 2.34 -8.58 19.12
N SER A 182 2.43 -7.34 19.63
CA SER A 182 1.85 -6.93 20.91
C SER A 182 1.75 -5.41 21.00
N ASP A 183 0.76 -4.93 21.74
CA ASP A 183 0.56 -3.53 22.13
C ASP A 183 1.40 -3.10 23.34
N ARG A 184 2.13 -4.03 23.97
CA ARG A 184 2.94 -3.76 25.18
C ARG A 184 4.17 -2.91 24.91
N LYS A 185 4.61 -2.82 23.66
CA LYS A 185 5.75 -1.99 23.23
C LYS A 185 5.27 -0.91 22.30
N ILE A 186 5.97 0.21 22.28
CA ILE A 186 5.73 1.26 21.27
C ILE A 186 6.33 0.78 19.97
N ALA A 187 5.47 0.49 19.02
CA ALA A 187 5.83 0.03 17.68
C ALA A 187 5.21 0.94 16.62
N MET A 188 5.87 1.07 15.49
CA MET A 188 5.30 1.65 14.29
C MET A 188 5.38 0.67 13.12
N LYS A 189 4.46 0.78 12.20
CA LYS A 189 4.44 0.03 10.96
C LYS A 189 4.31 1.00 9.79
N TRP A 190 5.15 0.82 8.79
CA TRP A 190 4.94 1.43 7.49
C TRP A 190 3.75 0.74 6.81
N ASP A 191 2.77 1.52 6.40
CA ASP A 191 1.50 1.03 5.87
C ASP A 191 1.11 1.77 4.57
N GLY A 192 -0.13 1.59 4.12
CA GLY A 192 -0.61 2.20 2.89
C GLY A 192 0.08 1.66 1.65
N GLU A 193 0.43 2.52 0.72
CA GLU A 193 1.02 2.15 -0.57
C GLU A 193 2.34 1.39 -0.43
N TRP A 194 3.16 1.74 0.56
CA TRP A 194 4.41 1.02 0.85
C TRP A 194 4.19 -0.45 1.14
N HIS A 195 3.21 -0.76 1.99
CA HIS A 195 2.91 -2.14 2.37
C HIS A 195 2.47 -2.96 1.16
N ILE A 196 1.58 -2.40 0.35
CA ILE A 196 1.10 -3.03 -0.90
C ILE A 196 2.27 -3.25 -1.87
N THR A 197 3.09 -2.24 -2.09
CA THR A 197 4.27 -2.33 -2.96
C THR A 197 5.21 -3.44 -2.50
N TYR A 198 5.54 -3.49 -1.21
CA TYR A 198 6.40 -4.53 -0.65
C TYR A 198 5.81 -5.93 -0.86
N GLU A 199 4.52 -6.14 -0.57
CA GLU A 199 3.86 -7.45 -0.75
C GLU A 199 3.86 -7.86 -2.22
N VAL A 200 3.52 -6.95 -3.11
CA VAL A 200 3.49 -7.23 -4.55
C VAL A 200 4.88 -7.64 -5.07
N PHE A 201 5.94 -6.91 -4.74
CA PHE A 201 7.29 -7.28 -5.17
C PHE A 201 7.77 -8.60 -4.56
N ARG A 202 7.46 -8.85 -3.29
CA ARG A 202 7.77 -10.14 -2.63
C ARG A 202 7.05 -11.30 -3.33
N ASP A 203 5.74 -11.17 -3.51
CA ASP A 203 4.91 -12.27 -4.00
C ASP A 203 5.15 -12.52 -5.49
N LEU A 204 5.31 -11.49 -6.31
CA LEU A 204 5.74 -11.62 -7.70
C LEU A 204 7.14 -12.22 -7.80
N GLY A 205 8.07 -11.82 -6.93
CA GLY A 205 9.42 -12.39 -6.88
C GLY A 205 9.42 -13.87 -6.54
N LEU A 206 8.63 -14.27 -5.53
CA LEU A 206 8.49 -15.70 -5.16
C LEU A 206 7.81 -16.51 -6.27
N ALA A 207 6.74 -15.99 -6.86
CA ALA A 207 6.06 -16.63 -7.99
C ALA A 207 7.03 -16.80 -9.18
N PHE A 208 7.81 -15.76 -9.49
CA PHE A 208 8.80 -15.82 -10.56
C PHE A 208 9.88 -16.87 -10.27
N ALA A 209 10.40 -16.94 -9.05
CA ALA A 209 11.35 -17.96 -8.65
C ALA A 209 10.80 -19.39 -8.85
N ALA A 210 9.53 -19.61 -8.46
CA ALA A 210 8.86 -20.89 -8.69
C ALA A 210 8.73 -21.22 -10.20
N VAL A 211 8.35 -20.23 -11.01
CA VAL A 211 8.27 -20.37 -12.48
C VAL A 211 9.65 -20.71 -13.08
N LEU A 212 10.72 -20.05 -12.62
CA LEU A 212 12.08 -20.37 -13.09
C LEU A 212 12.46 -21.82 -12.78
N VAL A 213 12.11 -22.36 -11.60
CA VAL A 213 12.34 -23.76 -11.26
C VAL A 213 11.56 -24.69 -12.20
N LEU A 214 10.29 -24.38 -12.48
CA LEU A 214 9.46 -25.16 -13.41
C LEU A 214 10.03 -25.14 -14.84
N ILE A 215 10.44 -23.97 -15.33
CA ILE A 215 11.10 -23.83 -16.63
C ILE A 215 12.38 -24.67 -16.67
N TYR A 216 13.19 -24.60 -15.62
CA TYR A 216 14.42 -25.42 -15.53
C TYR A 216 14.10 -26.91 -15.67
N ILE A 217 13.13 -27.43 -14.93
CA ILE A 217 12.71 -28.84 -14.99
C ILE A 217 12.23 -29.20 -16.40
N LEU A 218 11.39 -28.38 -17.03
CA LEU A 218 10.90 -28.65 -18.39
C LEU A 218 12.03 -28.70 -19.41
N VAL A 219 12.97 -27.75 -19.32
CA VAL A 219 14.11 -27.67 -20.26
C VAL A 219 15.09 -28.85 -20.02
N VAL A 220 15.29 -29.30 -18.75
CA VAL A 220 16.02 -30.53 -18.44
C VAL A 220 15.35 -31.73 -19.12
N GLY A 221 14.02 -31.82 -19.00
CA GLY A 221 13.25 -32.90 -19.63
C GLY A 221 13.42 -32.95 -21.15
N TRP A 222 13.41 -31.78 -21.80
CA TRP A 222 13.54 -31.64 -23.25
C TRP A 222 14.97 -31.99 -23.74
N PHE A 223 15.99 -31.35 -23.18
CA PHE A 223 17.37 -31.47 -23.63
C PHE A 223 18.14 -32.62 -22.96
N GLN A 224 17.56 -33.34 -22.03
CA GLN A 224 18.22 -34.42 -21.25
C GLN A 224 19.59 -33.99 -20.68
N SER A 225 19.70 -32.71 -20.29
CA SER A 225 20.94 -32.09 -19.82
C SER A 225 20.66 -31.12 -18.67
N PHE A 226 21.40 -31.21 -17.58
CA PHE A 226 21.32 -30.29 -16.46
C PHE A 226 22.05 -28.93 -16.71
N ARG A 227 22.91 -28.84 -17.71
CA ARG A 227 23.71 -27.66 -18.04
C ARG A 227 23.02 -26.75 -19.05
N THR A 228 22.36 -27.35 -20.04
CA THR A 228 21.66 -26.61 -21.10
C THR A 228 20.61 -25.64 -20.56
N PRO A 229 19.77 -26.00 -19.58
CA PRO A 229 18.81 -25.04 -18.96
C PRO A 229 19.50 -23.82 -18.33
N VAL A 230 20.61 -24.03 -17.63
CA VAL A 230 21.36 -22.92 -17.01
C VAL A 230 21.87 -21.93 -18.07
N THR A 231 22.38 -22.48 -19.19
CA THR A 231 22.83 -21.68 -20.34
C THR A 231 21.69 -20.85 -20.94
N ILE A 232 20.51 -21.44 -21.11
CA ILE A 232 19.32 -20.81 -21.67
C ILE A 232 18.81 -19.72 -20.72
N MET A 233 18.71 -20.04 -19.43
CA MET A 233 18.16 -19.14 -18.42
C MET A 233 19.13 -18.00 -18.07
N ALA A 234 20.43 -18.14 -18.32
CA ALA A 234 21.42 -17.08 -18.13
C ALA A 234 21.11 -15.81 -18.96
N ALA A 235 20.30 -15.94 -20.00
CA ALA A 235 19.86 -14.80 -20.81
C ALA A 235 18.86 -13.88 -20.07
N ILE A 236 18.13 -14.39 -19.06
CA ILE A 236 17.08 -13.62 -18.36
C ILE A 236 17.62 -12.36 -17.69
N PRO A 237 18.68 -12.39 -16.87
CA PRO A 237 19.23 -11.21 -16.23
C PRO A 237 19.70 -10.14 -17.21
N PHE A 238 20.08 -10.50 -18.42
CA PHE A 238 20.54 -9.53 -19.42
C PHE A 238 19.44 -8.61 -19.94
N SER A 239 18.17 -8.99 -19.82
CA SER A 239 17.07 -8.09 -20.16
C SER A 239 17.03 -6.88 -19.22
N LEU A 240 17.46 -7.01 -17.96
CA LEU A 240 17.53 -5.89 -17.01
C LEU A 240 18.52 -4.81 -17.46
N VAL A 241 19.56 -5.17 -18.24
CA VAL A 241 20.53 -4.21 -18.80
C VAL A 241 19.85 -3.24 -19.77
N GLY A 242 18.76 -3.62 -20.40
CA GLY A 242 17.92 -2.71 -21.20
C GLY A 242 16.83 -2.02 -20.38
N ILE A 243 16.17 -2.79 -19.52
CA ILE A 243 15.00 -2.32 -18.77
C ILE A 243 15.35 -1.15 -17.83
N LEU A 244 16.38 -1.30 -17.00
CA LEU A 244 16.72 -0.28 -16.00
C LEU A 244 17.17 1.05 -16.64
N PRO A 245 18.07 1.07 -17.65
CA PRO A 245 18.40 2.32 -18.34
C PRO A 245 17.22 2.94 -19.07
N ALA A 246 16.33 2.13 -19.66
CA ALA A 246 15.15 2.65 -20.35
C ALA A 246 14.19 3.37 -19.40
N HIS A 247 13.96 2.81 -18.19
CA HIS A 247 13.20 3.51 -17.16
C HIS A 247 13.86 4.84 -16.77
N ALA A 248 15.18 4.84 -16.58
CA ALA A 248 15.93 6.05 -16.25
C ALA A 248 15.85 7.11 -17.35
N LEU A 249 15.97 6.71 -18.63
CA LEU A 249 15.87 7.63 -19.78
C LEU A 249 14.47 8.22 -19.95
N MET A 250 13.45 7.46 -19.63
CA MET A 250 12.05 7.91 -19.71
C MET A 250 11.57 8.61 -18.44
N GLY A 251 12.40 8.73 -17.40
CA GLY A 251 12.01 9.32 -16.13
C GLY A 251 10.92 8.53 -15.39
N ALA A 252 10.75 7.25 -15.70
CA ALA A 252 9.73 6.40 -15.10
C ALA A 252 10.33 5.53 -14.01
N PHE A 253 9.62 5.38 -12.88
CA PHE A 253 10.02 4.47 -11.81
C PHE A 253 9.81 3.01 -12.20
N PHE A 254 10.65 2.12 -11.64
CA PHE A 254 10.44 0.69 -11.74
C PHE A 254 9.34 0.26 -10.76
N THR A 255 8.14 0.08 -11.28
CA THR A 255 6.92 -0.22 -10.52
C THR A 255 6.58 -1.72 -10.54
N ALA A 256 5.49 -2.10 -9.87
CA ALA A 256 4.94 -3.45 -9.92
C ALA A 256 4.60 -3.89 -11.36
N THR A 257 4.05 -2.98 -12.17
CA THR A 257 3.77 -3.24 -13.59
C THR A 257 5.05 -3.46 -14.40
N SER A 258 6.13 -2.75 -14.07
CA SER A 258 7.46 -2.99 -14.65
C SER A 258 7.97 -4.40 -14.33
N MET A 259 7.79 -4.86 -13.09
CA MET A 259 8.15 -6.22 -12.69
C MET A 259 7.35 -7.28 -13.46
N ILE A 260 6.05 -7.06 -13.67
CA ILE A 260 5.22 -7.94 -14.51
C ILE A 260 5.77 -7.98 -15.94
N GLY A 261 6.15 -6.82 -16.50
CA GLY A 261 6.77 -6.73 -17.82
C GLY A 261 8.09 -7.49 -17.91
N PHE A 262 8.92 -7.40 -16.88
CA PHE A 262 10.16 -8.17 -16.78
C PHE A 262 9.92 -9.70 -16.74
N ILE A 263 8.94 -10.15 -15.93
CA ILE A 263 8.58 -11.57 -15.83
C ILE A 263 8.05 -12.11 -17.18
N ALA A 264 7.18 -11.37 -17.83
CA ALA A 264 6.64 -11.72 -19.14
C ALA A 264 7.75 -11.76 -20.20
N GLY A 265 8.61 -10.75 -20.23
CA GLY A 265 9.78 -10.67 -21.11
C GLY A 265 10.75 -11.85 -20.88
N ALA A 266 10.98 -12.26 -19.64
CA ALA A 266 11.80 -13.43 -19.33
C ALA A 266 11.29 -14.72 -20.00
N GLY A 267 9.97 -14.91 -20.07
CA GLY A 267 9.35 -16.04 -20.80
C GLY A 267 9.66 -15.99 -22.29
N ILE A 268 9.63 -14.81 -22.91
CA ILE A 268 9.94 -14.61 -24.33
C ILE A 268 11.44 -14.93 -24.59
N VAL A 269 12.33 -14.41 -23.74
CA VAL A 269 13.78 -14.62 -23.83
C VAL A 269 14.15 -16.12 -23.72
N VAL A 270 13.53 -16.83 -22.78
CA VAL A 270 13.73 -18.27 -22.61
C VAL A 270 13.24 -19.04 -23.83
N ARG A 271 12.06 -18.74 -24.34
CA ARG A 271 11.52 -19.36 -25.58
C ARG A 271 12.49 -19.19 -26.75
N ASP A 272 12.97 -17.98 -26.97
CA ASP A 272 13.87 -17.68 -28.08
C ASP A 272 15.24 -18.39 -27.93
N SER A 273 15.72 -18.48 -26.69
CA SER A 273 16.94 -19.22 -26.34
C SER A 273 16.80 -20.75 -26.53
N ILE A 274 15.63 -21.31 -26.19
CA ILE A 274 15.29 -22.72 -26.42
C ILE A 274 15.35 -23.04 -27.93
N ILE A 275 14.65 -22.22 -28.74
CA ILE A 275 14.59 -22.41 -30.19
C ILE A 275 15.98 -22.31 -30.83
N LEU A 276 16.85 -21.47 -30.33
CA LEU A 276 18.20 -21.28 -30.84
C LEU A 276 19.08 -22.52 -30.50
N VAL A 277 19.04 -23.01 -29.28
CA VAL A 277 19.81 -24.15 -28.81
C VAL A 277 19.30 -25.45 -29.50
N ASP A 278 17.98 -25.63 -29.57
CA ASP A 278 17.36 -26.78 -30.25
C ASP A 278 17.78 -26.87 -31.71
N PHE A 279 17.83 -25.75 -32.43
CA PHE A 279 18.30 -25.69 -33.79
C PHE A 279 19.81 -26.00 -33.93
N ALA A 280 20.62 -25.54 -32.96
CA ALA A 280 22.04 -25.89 -32.94
C ALA A 280 22.25 -27.42 -32.72
N GLU A 281 21.47 -28.05 -31.83
CA GLU A 281 21.48 -29.49 -31.62
C GLU A 281 21.01 -30.26 -32.86
N LEU A 282 19.99 -29.76 -33.54
CA LEU A 282 19.56 -30.34 -34.84
C LEU A 282 20.70 -30.31 -35.87
N ARG A 283 21.45 -29.23 -35.99
CA ARG A 283 22.58 -29.13 -36.90
C ARG A 283 23.75 -30.07 -36.52
N LEU A 284 23.99 -30.18 -35.23
CA LEU A 284 24.98 -31.17 -34.71
C LEU A 284 24.56 -32.59 -35.04
N SER A 285 23.28 -32.94 -34.91
CA SER A 285 22.77 -34.28 -35.26
C SER A 285 22.87 -34.59 -36.77
N GLN A 286 22.91 -33.55 -37.61
CA GLN A 286 23.15 -33.66 -39.07
C GLN A 286 24.63 -33.76 -39.43
N GLY A 287 25.56 -33.80 -38.44
CA GLY A 287 26.98 -33.96 -38.65
C GLY A 287 27.75 -32.64 -38.87
N MET A 288 27.12 -31.47 -38.61
CA MET A 288 27.79 -30.18 -38.73
C MET A 288 28.75 -29.97 -37.55
N PRO A 289 29.96 -29.42 -37.75
CA PRO A 289 30.88 -29.07 -36.65
C PRO A 289 30.22 -28.07 -35.66
N LEU A 290 30.60 -28.16 -34.38
CA LEU A 290 29.97 -27.40 -33.30
C LEU A 290 30.02 -25.88 -33.52
N ASP A 291 31.17 -25.37 -33.99
CA ASP A 291 31.36 -23.95 -34.30
C ASP A 291 30.42 -23.49 -35.42
N GLN A 292 30.33 -24.22 -36.48
CA GLN A 292 29.44 -23.92 -37.62
C GLN A 292 27.96 -24.09 -37.24
N ALA A 293 27.61 -25.13 -36.49
CA ALA A 293 26.24 -25.35 -36.04
C ALA A 293 25.70 -24.21 -35.19
N VAL A 294 26.51 -23.68 -34.30
CA VAL A 294 26.14 -22.52 -33.44
C VAL A 294 26.00 -21.23 -34.23
N ILE A 295 26.89 -20.99 -35.19
CA ILE A 295 26.83 -19.81 -36.08
C ILE A 295 25.59 -19.89 -36.99
N ASP A 296 25.34 -21.05 -37.61
CA ASP A 296 24.19 -21.27 -38.50
C ASP A 296 22.87 -21.10 -37.74
N ALA A 297 22.79 -21.64 -36.50
CA ALA A 297 21.63 -21.46 -35.63
C ALA A 297 21.33 -19.97 -35.37
N GLY A 298 22.36 -19.19 -35.05
CA GLY A 298 22.25 -17.78 -34.86
C GLY A 298 21.78 -17.00 -36.11
N ALA A 299 22.30 -17.35 -37.29
CA ALA A 299 21.98 -16.71 -38.55
C ALA A 299 20.53 -17.01 -39.02
N VAL A 300 20.16 -18.32 -39.01
CA VAL A 300 18.83 -18.75 -39.51
C VAL A 300 17.70 -18.28 -38.60
N ARG A 301 17.89 -18.35 -37.28
CA ARG A 301 16.86 -17.96 -36.29
C ARG A 301 16.74 -16.47 -36.06
N PHE A 302 17.63 -15.64 -36.61
CA PHE A 302 17.59 -14.20 -36.44
C PHE A 302 16.29 -13.58 -36.94
N ARG A 303 15.91 -13.86 -38.17
CA ARG A 303 14.74 -13.24 -38.79
C ARG A 303 13.44 -13.50 -38.03
N PRO A 304 13.09 -14.75 -37.65
CA PRO A 304 11.91 -15.01 -36.82
C PRO A 304 11.93 -14.30 -35.48
N MET A 305 13.08 -14.28 -34.78
CA MET A 305 13.24 -13.62 -33.48
C MET A 305 13.10 -12.10 -33.61
N LEU A 306 13.68 -11.49 -34.64
CA LEU A 306 13.51 -10.05 -34.91
C LEU A 306 12.05 -9.69 -35.17
N LEU A 307 11.32 -10.54 -35.88
CA LEU A 307 9.92 -10.30 -36.18
C LEU A 307 9.04 -10.38 -34.92
N THR A 308 9.31 -11.34 -34.03
CA THR A 308 8.61 -11.44 -32.75
C THR A 308 8.95 -10.25 -31.83
N ALA A 309 10.21 -9.84 -31.75
CA ALA A 309 10.62 -8.66 -31.03
C ALA A 309 9.92 -7.38 -31.54
N ALA A 310 9.90 -7.20 -32.86
CA ALA A 310 9.17 -6.08 -33.48
C ALA A 310 7.66 -6.09 -33.16
N ALA A 311 7.03 -7.26 -33.18
CA ALA A 311 5.63 -7.41 -32.82
C ALA A 311 5.35 -7.03 -31.36
N VAL A 312 6.22 -7.44 -30.43
CA VAL A 312 6.12 -7.06 -29.01
C VAL A 312 6.31 -5.55 -28.83
N ILE A 313 7.30 -4.95 -29.49
CA ILE A 313 7.56 -3.51 -29.42
C ILE A 313 6.37 -2.73 -29.93
N VAL A 314 5.84 -3.07 -31.09
CA VAL A 314 4.67 -2.41 -31.68
C VAL A 314 3.44 -2.59 -30.78
N GLY A 315 3.19 -3.81 -30.31
CA GLY A 315 2.06 -4.08 -29.40
C GLY A 315 2.15 -3.32 -28.08
N ALA A 316 3.33 -3.28 -27.47
CA ALA A 316 3.54 -2.58 -26.20
C ALA A 316 3.57 -1.04 -26.36
N SER A 317 3.91 -0.51 -27.54
CA SER A 317 3.95 0.94 -27.76
C SER A 317 2.61 1.65 -27.55
N VAL A 318 1.50 0.95 -27.75
CA VAL A 318 0.15 1.49 -27.54
C VAL A 318 -0.10 1.84 -26.07
N ILE A 319 0.41 1.01 -25.16
CA ILE A 319 0.22 1.19 -23.69
C ILE A 319 1.31 2.06 -23.05
N LEU A 320 2.30 2.50 -23.81
CA LEU A 320 3.39 3.33 -23.31
C LEU A 320 2.91 4.69 -22.78
N PHE A 321 1.79 5.18 -23.31
CA PHE A 321 1.19 6.46 -22.92
C PHE A 321 0.20 6.34 -21.76
N ASP A 322 -0.08 5.14 -21.28
CA ASP A 322 -0.92 4.91 -20.12
C ASP A 322 -0.07 5.02 -18.84
N PRO A 323 -0.37 5.97 -17.92
CA PRO A 323 0.44 6.19 -16.73
C PRO A 323 0.56 4.95 -15.81
N ILE A 324 -0.46 4.08 -15.78
CA ILE A 324 -0.49 2.89 -14.92
C ILE A 324 0.36 1.77 -15.52
N PHE A 325 0.25 1.56 -16.84
CA PHE A 325 0.89 0.46 -17.55
C PHE A 325 2.18 0.85 -18.28
N GLN A 326 2.60 2.11 -18.19
CA GLN A 326 3.83 2.60 -18.81
C GLN A 326 5.05 1.74 -18.45
N GLY A 327 5.19 1.38 -17.16
CA GLY A 327 6.29 0.54 -16.69
C GLY A 327 6.31 -0.85 -17.33
N LEU A 328 5.13 -1.44 -17.57
CA LEU A 328 4.98 -2.71 -18.29
C LEU A 328 5.50 -2.56 -19.72
N ALA A 329 5.07 -1.51 -20.44
CA ALA A 329 5.49 -1.25 -21.81
C ALA A 329 7.00 -1.06 -21.93
N ILE A 330 7.58 -0.21 -21.08
CA ILE A 330 9.03 0.04 -21.04
C ILE A 330 9.79 -1.27 -20.81
N SER A 331 9.36 -2.08 -19.83
CA SER A 331 10.02 -3.34 -19.51
C SER A 331 9.96 -4.35 -20.65
N LEU A 332 8.80 -4.49 -21.31
CA LEU A 332 8.65 -5.38 -22.46
C LEU A 332 9.50 -4.91 -23.64
N MET A 333 9.39 -3.64 -24.03
CA MET A 333 10.09 -3.11 -25.19
C MET A 333 11.61 -3.11 -25.00
N ALA A 334 12.09 -2.52 -23.93
CA ALA A 334 13.51 -2.39 -23.68
C ALA A 334 14.16 -3.72 -23.30
N GLY A 335 13.44 -4.58 -22.56
CA GLY A 335 13.88 -5.94 -22.24
C GLY A 335 14.05 -6.79 -23.48
N GLU A 336 13.10 -6.71 -24.41
CA GLU A 336 13.15 -7.44 -25.67
C GLU A 336 14.29 -6.96 -26.57
N VAL A 337 14.48 -5.64 -26.71
CA VAL A 337 15.60 -5.07 -27.45
C VAL A 337 16.94 -5.54 -26.89
N ALA A 338 17.15 -5.40 -25.58
CA ALA A 338 18.38 -5.83 -24.94
C ALA A 338 18.61 -7.32 -25.07
N SER A 339 17.56 -8.11 -24.90
CA SER A 339 17.61 -9.57 -25.05
C SER A 339 17.98 -9.96 -26.48
N LEU A 340 17.36 -9.34 -27.48
CA LEU A 340 17.64 -9.64 -28.88
C LEU A 340 19.12 -9.51 -29.21
N PHE A 341 19.83 -8.53 -28.65
CA PHE A 341 21.26 -8.35 -28.89
C PHE A 341 22.13 -9.21 -27.95
N LEU A 342 21.88 -9.14 -26.64
CA LEU A 342 22.76 -9.76 -25.65
C LEU A 342 22.59 -11.28 -25.57
N SER A 343 21.38 -11.79 -25.57
CA SER A 343 21.15 -13.23 -25.46
C SER A 343 21.65 -13.99 -26.69
N ARG A 344 21.61 -13.36 -27.87
CA ARG A 344 22.13 -13.92 -29.11
C ARG A 344 23.66 -14.06 -29.14
N MET A 345 24.36 -13.25 -28.40
CA MET A 345 25.80 -13.42 -28.22
C MET A 345 26.08 -14.40 -27.07
N THR A 346 25.39 -14.24 -25.97
CA THR A 346 25.68 -14.93 -24.74
C THR A 346 25.26 -16.41 -24.78
N VAL A 347 24.06 -16.72 -25.26
CA VAL A 347 23.55 -18.11 -25.28
C VAL A 347 24.38 -19.00 -26.19
N PRO A 348 24.69 -18.65 -27.47
CA PRO A 348 25.56 -19.43 -28.32
C PRO A 348 26.97 -19.63 -27.75
N ILE A 349 27.56 -18.58 -27.19
CA ILE A 349 28.92 -18.66 -26.58
C ILE A 349 28.90 -19.62 -25.39
N LEU A 350 27.96 -19.45 -24.47
CA LEU A 350 27.85 -20.35 -23.30
C LEU A 350 27.55 -21.79 -23.70
N TYR A 351 26.71 -21.98 -24.72
CA TYR A 351 26.40 -23.30 -25.26
C TYR A 351 27.65 -23.92 -25.87
N PHE A 352 28.38 -23.21 -26.73
CA PHE A 352 29.65 -23.65 -27.32
C PHE A 352 30.67 -24.03 -26.23
N MET A 353 30.88 -23.15 -25.24
CA MET A 353 31.78 -23.45 -24.12
C MET A 353 31.38 -24.69 -23.31
N SER A 354 30.07 -24.89 -23.11
CA SER A 354 29.53 -26.04 -22.39
C SER A 354 29.79 -27.35 -23.14
N GLN A 355 29.60 -27.37 -24.48
CA GLN A 355 29.81 -28.53 -25.32
C GLN A 355 31.28 -28.80 -25.60
N SER A 356 32.10 -27.76 -25.82
CA SER A 356 33.58 -27.94 -26.01
C SER A 356 34.24 -28.55 -24.78
N ARG A 357 33.82 -28.20 -23.57
CA ARG A 357 34.31 -28.82 -22.33
C ARG A 357 33.88 -30.29 -22.18
N ARG A 358 32.81 -30.69 -22.84
CA ARG A 358 32.36 -32.10 -22.88
C ARG A 358 33.21 -32.94 -23.84
N ALA A 359 33.50 -32.37 -25.02
CA ALA A 359 34.35 -33.03 -26.03
C ALA A 359 35.82 -33.15 -25.60
N GLY A 360 36.34 -32.20 -24.79
CA GLY A 360 37.71 -32.25 -24.25
C GLY A 360 37.88 -33.18 -23.02
N LYS A 361 36.78 -33.78 -22.50
CA LYS A 361 36.79 -34.74 -21.38
C LYS A 361 36.41 -36.14 -21.79
N ALA A 362 36.02 -36.35 -23.03
CA ALA A 362 35.81 -37.66 -23.67
C ALA A 362 37.04 -38.02 -24.51
#